data_261b627ff3fc4b443c1b318dc95df671
#
_entry.id   261b627ff3fc4b443c1b318dc95df671
#
_cell.length_a   1.000
_cell.length_b   1.000
_cell.length_c   1.000
_cell.angle_alpha   90.00
_cell.angle_beta   90.00
_cell.angle_gamma   90.00
#
_symmetry.space_group_name_H-M   'P 1'
#
loop_
_entity.id
_entity.type
_entity.pdbx_description
1 polymer ?
#
loop_
_entity_poly.entity_id
_entity_poly.type
_entity_poly.pdbx_seq_one_letter_code
_entity_poly.pdbx_strand_id
1 'polypeptide(L)'
;MKHRIIFFDVDGTITSTKDGSIPQSTKIAIKKLLDNDFKVVAATGRPLSMCDEIVELGIDTFITANGAYVTHQGTCIHKKVLRSETVHLFNTFAAKQLHALTYSSDTLQMNEVQNSKVLDALYETLRLKEFPPINTEAHLSETYLLCLFADDLEIEKY
;
A
#
# COMPACT_ATOMS: atom_id res chain seq x y z
N MET A 1 -12.74 -2.64 -31.22
CA MET A 1 -13.34 -2.05 -30.00
C MET A 1 -12.32 -1.06 -29.40
N LYS A 2 -12.70 0.19 -29.09
CA LYS A 2 -11.84 1.08 -28.32
C LYS A 2 -11.91 0.65 -26.87
N HIS A 3 -10.82 0.11 -26.32
CA HIS A 3 -10.73 -0.13 -24.87
C HIS A 3 -10.67 1.22 -24.16
N ARG A 4 -11.55 1.39 -23.18
CA ARG A 4 -11.58 2.59 -22.32
C ARG A 4 -11.07 2.16 -20.95
N ILE A 5 -9.91 2.67 -20.55
CA ILE A 5 -9.29 2.37 -19.25
C ILE A 5 -9.19 3.66 -18.47
N ILE A 6 -9.60 3.62 -17.20
CA ILE A 6 -9.46 4.74 -16.27
C ILE A 6 -8.69 4.22 -15.06
N PHE A 7 -7.66 4.98 -14.67
CA PHE A 7 -6.89 4.73 -13.45
C PHE A 7 -7.34 5.71 -12.38
N PHE A 8 -7.62 5.18 -11.20
CA PHE A 8 -7.93 5.97 -10.01
C PHE A 8 -6.90 5.68 -8.93
N ASP A 9 -6.39 6.74 -8.33
CA ASP A 9 -5.75 6.67 -7.03
C ASP A 9 -6.80 6.34 -5.96
N VAL A 10 -6.36 5.72 -4.85
CA VAL A 10 -7.28 5.28 -3.79
C VAL A 10 -7.41 6.35 -2.72
N ASP A 11 -6.31 6.74 -2.07
CA ASP A 11 -6.34 7.55 -0.88
C ASP A 11 -6.62 9.03 -1.19
N GLY A 12 -7.81 9.50 -0.81
CA GLY A 12 -8.26 10.85 -1.11
C GLY A 12 -8.84 11.03 -2.52
N THR A 13 -8.97 9.95 -3.31
CA THR A 13 -9.63 9.93 -4.62
C THR A 13 -10.84 8.99 -4.61
N ILE A 14 -10.65 7.69 -4.44
CA ILE A 14 -11.75 6.73 -4.21
C ILE A 14 -12.26 6.88 -2.79
N THR A 15 -11.35 6.95 -1.81
CA THR A 15 -11.67 7.14 -0.39
C THR A 15 -11.65 8.61 0.01
N SER A 16 -12.42 8.95 1.02
CA SER A 16 -12.48 10.29 1.62
C SER A 16 -11.22 10.59 2.45
N THR A 17 -10.65 11.78 2.27
CA THR A 17 -9.55 12.27 3.11
C THR A 17 -9.94 12.46 4.58
N LYS A 18 -11.24 12.61 4.89
CA LYS A 18 -11.72 12.90 6.25
C LYS A 18 -11.67 11.67 7.14
N ASP A 19 -12.15 10.54 6.64
CA ASP A 19 -12.40 9.34 7.44
C ASP A 19 -11.98 8.03 6.76
N GLY A 20 -11.45 8.11 5.53
CA GLY A 20 -11.06 6.93 4.75
C GLY A 20 -12.24 6.17 4.14
N SER A 21 -13.49 6.57 4.38
CA SER A 21 -14.65 5.89 3.83
C SER A 21 -14.80 6.13 2.32
N ILE A 22 -15.50 5.23 1.63
CA ILE A 22 -15.85 5.41 0.22
C ILE A 22 -17.21 6.10 0.13
N PRO A 23 -17.28 7.36 -0.37
CA PRO A 23 -18.56 8.08 -0.49
C PRO A 23 -19.54 7.35 -1.41
N GLN A 24 -20.83 7.43 -1.09
CA GLN A 24 -21.87 6.79 -1.90
C GLN A 24 -21.87 7.30 -3.36
N SER A 25 -21.56 8.59 -3.57
CA SER A 25 -21.39 9.17 -4.92
C SER A 25 -20.28 8.48 -5.71
N THR A 26 -19.15 8.18 -5.08
CA THR A 26 -18.02 7.45 -5.69
C THR A 26 -18.43 6.03 -6.04
N LYS A 27 -19.10 5.31 -5.14
CA LYS A 27 -19.63 3.95 -5.42
C LYS A 27 -20.53 3.93 -6.66
N ILE A 28 -21.46 4.91 -6.75
CA ILE A 28 -22.37 5.04 -7.89
C ILE A 28 -21.60 5.38 -9.19
N ALA A 29 -20.60 6.26 -9.12
CA ALA A 29 -19.80 6.65 -10.28
C ALA A 29 -19.00 5.48 -10.84
N ILE A 30 -18.29 4.74 -9.96
CA ILE A 30 -17.51 3.55 -10.35
C ILE A 30 -18.44 2.50 -10.97
N LYS A 31 -19.58 2.22 -10.33
CA LYS A 31 -20.55 1.28 -10.88
C LYS A 31 -21.01 1.68 -12.29
N LYS A 32 -21.32 2.96 -12.51
CA LYS A 32 -21.71 3.46 -13.84
C LYS A 32 -20.60 3.30 -14.87
N LEU A 33 -19.33 3.47 -14.49
CA LEU A 33 -18.21 3.24 -15.41
C LEU A 33 -18.12 1.78 -15.82
N LEU A 34 -18.20 0.85 -14.85
CA LEU A 34 -18.17 -0.58 -15.10
C LEU A 34 -19.36 -1.04 -15.97
N ASP A 35 -20.56 -0.54 -15.67
CA ASP A 35 -21.78 -0.84 -16.43
C ASP A 35 -21.73 -0.31 -17.90
N ASN A 36 -20.82 0.62 -18.21
CA ASN A 36 -20.60 1.19 -19.56
C ASN A 36 -19.28 0.69 -20.20
N ASP A 37 -18.83 -0.51 -19.83
CA ASP A 37 -17.65 -1.18 -20.40
C ASP A 37 -16.31 -0.41 -20.23
N PHE A 38 -16.20 0.46 -19.22
CA PHE A 38 -14.92 1.01 -18.85
C PHE A 38 -14.16 -0.01 -18.00
N LYS A 39 -12.88 -0.18 -18.26
CA LYS A 39 -11.96 -0.85 -17.35
C LYS A 39 -11.51 0.14 -16.30
N VAL A 40 -11.81 -0.15 -15.04
CA VAL A 40 -11.40 0.66 -13.90
C VAL A 40 -10.23 -0.02 -13.23
N VAL A 41 -9.15 0.71 -13.02
CA VAL A 41 -7.91 0.26 -12.39
C VAL A 41 -7.69 1.09 -11.13
N ALA A 42 -7.52 0.44 -9.99
CA ALA A 42 -7.09 1.10 -8.75
C ALA A 42 -5.55 1.10 -8.68
N ALA A 43 -4.95 2.27 -8.43
CA ALA A 43 -3.50 2.44 -8.32
C ALA A 43 -3.19 3.09 -6.96
N THR A 44 -2.36 2.42 -6.13
CA THR A 44 -2.12 2.83 -4.74
C THR A 44 -0.76 2.39 -4.22
N GLY A 45 -0.28 3.07 -3.18
CA GLY A 45 0.86 2.63 -2.37
C GLY A 45 0.53 1.48 -1.40
N ARG A 46 -0.77 1.24 -1.12
CA ARG A 46 -1.19 0.17 -0.22
C ARG A 46 -0.76 -1.22 -0.73
N PRO A 47 -0.49 -2.20 0.14
CA PRO A 47 -0.46 -3.60 -0.25
C PRO A 47 -1.86 -4.09 -0.63
N LEU A 48 -1.95 -5.18 -1.43
CA LEU A 48 -3.22 -5.67 -1.94
C LEU A 48 -4.21 -6.06 -0.83
N SER A 49 -3.72 -6.61 0.29
CA SER A 49 -4.54 -6.97 1.46
C SER A 49 -5.27 -5.78 2.12
N MET A 50 -4.92 -4.56 1.78
CA MET A 50 -5.58 -3.35 2.27
C MET A 50 -6.54 -2.74 1.23
N CYS A 51 -6.95 -3.51 0.22
CA CYS A 51 -7.80 -3.07 -0.88
C CYS A 51 -9.17 -3.76 -0.93
N ASP A 52 -9.55 -4.54 0.09
CA ASP A 52 -10.79 -5.34 0.07
C ASP A 52 -12.04 -4.48 -0.20
N GLU A 53 -12.14 -3.32 0.43
CA GLU A 53 -13.24 -2.37 0.22
C GLU A 53 -13.33 -1.84 -1.22
N ILE A 54 -12.19 -1.82 -1.93
CA ILE A 54 -12.11 -1.40 -3.34
C ILE A 54 -12.52 -2.56 -4.25
N VAL A 55 -12.16 -3.80 -3.90
CA VAL A 55 -12.61 -5.02 -4.60
C VAL A 55 -14.14 -5.11 -4.56
N GLU A 56 -14.77 -4.77 -3.43
CA GLU A 56 -16.23 -4.77 -3.28
C GLU A 56 -16.95 -3.78 -4.23
N LEU A 57 -16.25 -2.80 -4.80
CA LEU A 57 -16.80 -1.91 -5.83
C LEU A 57 -16.91 -2.58 -7.21
N GLY A 58 -16.38 -3.80 -7.37
CA GLY A 58 -16.31 -4.53 -8.64
C GLY A 58 -15.06 -4.22 -9.45
N ILE A 59 -14.07 -3.53 -8.89
CA ILE A 59 -12.77 -3.31 -9.51
C ILE A 59 -11.98 -4.62 -9.42
N ASP A 60 -11.46 -5.09 -10.54
CA ASP A 60 -10.74 -6.36 -10.67
C ASP A 60 -9.26 -6.22 -11.04
N THR A 61 -8.79 -4.99 -11.18
CA THR A 61 -7.42 -4.69 -11.62
C THR A 61 -6.79 -3.69 -10.65
N PHE A 62 -5.66 -4.07 -10.09
CA PHE A 62 -4.96 -3.31 -9.05
C PHE A 62 -3.50 -3.13 -9.39
N ILE A 63 -3.00 -1.91 -9.19
CA ILE A 63 -1.59 -1.54 -9.18
C ILE A 63 -1.28 -1.14 -7.74
N THR A 64 -0.59 -1.99 -6.99
CA THR A 64 -0.32 -1.81 -5.56
C THR A 64 1.17 -1.65 -5.27
N ALA A 65 1.52 -1.31 -4.04
CA ALA A 65 2.90 -1.07 -3.61
C ALA A 65 3.65 -0.12 -4.57
N ASN A 66 3.01 1.02 -4.93
CA ASN A 66 3.54 2.01 -5.88
C ASN A 66 3.97 1.42 -7.25
N GLY A 67 3.23 0.44 -7.75
CA GLY A 67 3.47 -0.19 -9.04
C GLY A 67 4.35 -1.45 -8.98
N ALA A 68 4.84 -1.82 -7.81
CA ALA A 68 5.68 -3.01 -7.67
C ALA A 68 4.90 -4.33 -7.74
N TYR A 69 3.58 -4.30 -7.55
CA TYR A 69 2.71 -5.47 -7.67
C TYR A 69 1.44 -5.13 -8.42
N VAL A 70 1.14 -5.90 -9.47
CA VAL A 70 -0.04 -5.67 -10.32
C VAL A 70 -0.83 -6.95 -10.46
N THR A 71 -2.15 -6.87 -10.20
CA THR A 71 -3.06 -7.98 -10.38
C THR A 71 -4.20 -7.62 -11.34
N HIS A 72 -4.68 -8.63 -12.06
CA HIS A 72 -5.89 -8.57 -12.87
C HIS A 72 -6.72 -9.83 -12.63
N GLN A 73 -7.97 -9.66 -12.21
CA GLN A 73 -8.89 -10.76 -11.89
C GLN A 73 -8.27 -11.78 -10.91
N GLY A 74 -7.63 -11.26 -9.84
CA GLY A 74 -6.98 -12.08 -8.83
C GLY A 74 -5.66 -12.74 -9.25
N THR A 75 -5.24 -12.58 -10.51
CA THR A 75 -3.98 -13.14 -11.02
C THR A 75 -2.89 -12.08 -11.03
N CYS A 76 -1.71 -12.38 -10.47
CA CYS A 76 -0.54 -11.50 -10.57
C CYS A 76 -0.05 -11.47 -12.03
N ILE A 77 -0.02 -10.28 -12.64
CA ILE A 77 0.47 -10.07 -14.01
C ILE A 77 1.80 -9.32 -14.08
N HIS A 78 2.19 -8.67 -12.98
CA HIS A 78 3.51 -8.05 -12.83
C HIS A 78 3.90 -8.02 -11.36
N LYS A 79 5.16 -8.32 -11.06
CA LYS A 79 5.75 -8.06 -9.75
C LYS A 79 7.21 -7.66 -9.86
N LYS A 80 7.63 -6.74 -9.02
CA LYS A 80 9.03 -6.33 -8.86
C LYS A 80 9.40 -6.43 -7.39
N VAL A 81 10.16 -7.46 -7.06
CA VAL A 81 10.62 -7.73 -5.70
C VAL A 81 11.90 -6.96 -5.42
N LEU A 82 12.01 -6.39 -4.23
CA LEU A 82 13.27 -5.83 -3.74
C LEU A 82 14.29 -6.94 -3.51
N ARG A 83 15.56 -6.67 -3.77
CA ARG A 83 16.62 -7.63 -3.47
C ARG A 83 16.71 -7.87 -1.96
N SER A 84 16.86 -9.12 -1.54
CA SER A 84 16.96 -9.51 -0.13
C SER A 84 18.09 -8.76 0.61
N GLU A 85 19.22 -8.52 -0.08
CA GLU A 85 20.34 -7.76 0.47
C GLU A 85 19.94 -6.30 0.77
N THR A 86 19.10 -5.71 -0.07
CA THR A 86 18.58 -4.36 0.14
C THR A 86 17.65 -4.33 1.36
N VAL A 87 16.72 -5.27 1.46
CA VAL A 87 15.81 -5.37 2.61
C VAL A 87 16.61 -5.60 3.90
N HIS A 88 17.61 -6.49 3.88
CA HIS A 88 18.49 -6.75 5.02
C HIS A 88 19.30 -5.50 5.44
N LEU A 89 19.84 -4.76 4.47
CA LEU A 89 20.59 -3.52 4.72
C LEU A 89 19.70 -2.49 5.43
N PHE A 90 18.50 -2.22 4.92
CA PHE A 90 17.56 -1.29 5.52
C PHE A 90 17.11 -1.74 6.91
N ASN A 91 16.85 -3.04 7.10
CA ASN A 91 16.47 -3.59 8.38
C ASN A 91 17.58 -3.40 9.44
N THR A 92 18.81 -3.77 9.08
CA THR A 92 19.99 -3.60 9.95
C THR A 92 20.20 -2.13 10.31
N PHE A 93 20.03 -1.26 9.35
CA PHE A 93 20.20 0.17 9.50
C PHE A 93 19.10 0.76 10.40
N ALA A 94 17.83 0.48 10.12
CA ALA A 94 16.70 0.93 10.93
C ALA A 94 16.83 0.46 12.39
N ALA A 95 17.23 -0.79 12.60
CA ALA A 95 17.46 -1.34 13.94
C ALA A 95 18.56 -0.59 14.70
N LYS A 96 19.69 -0.27 14.05
CA LYS A 96 20.78 0.48 14.68
C LYS A 96 20.41 1.91 15.08
N GLN A 97 19.52 2.54 14.32
CA GLN A 97 19.07 3.91 14.55
C GLN A 97 17.78 3.97 15.38
N LEU A 98 17.21 2.83 15.76
CA LEU A 98 15.90 2.71 16.42
C LEU A 98 14.77 3.34 15.58
N HIS A 99 14.85 3.20 14.26
CA HIS A 99 13.81 3.63 13.34
C HIS A 99 12.82 2.50 13.06
N ALA A 100 11.53 2.86 12.95
CA ALA A 100 10.54 1.93 12.49
C ALA A 100 10.64 1.76 10.97
N LEU A 101 10.45 0.53 10.50
CA LEU A 101 10.46 0.16 9.10
C LEU A 101 9.27 -0.75 8.83
N THR A 102 8.46 -0.41 7.82
CA THR A 102 7.41 -1.29 7.34
C THR A 102 7.79 -1.97 6.04
N TYR A 103 7.28 -3.18 5.85
CA TYR A 103 7.49 -4.03 4.69
C TYR A 103 6.16 -4.34 4.04
N SER A 104 6.01 -3.99 2.77
CA SER A 104 4.84 -4.40 1.98
C SER A 104 5.21 -5.59 1.12
N SER A 105 4.56 -6.70 1.41
CA SER A 105 4.43 -7.88 0.56
C SER A 105 2.98 -7.99 0.09
N ASP A 106 2.36 -9.15 0.13
CA ASP A 106 0.90 -9.27 0.03
C ASP A 106 0.20 -8.62 1.23
N THR A 107 0.89 -8.54 2.36
CA THR A 107 0.45 -7.90 3.60
C THR A 107 1.42 -6.80 4.02
N LEU A 108 0.97 -5.94 4.95
CA LEU A 108 1.83 -4.97 5.62
C LEU A 108 2.37 -5.58 6.92
N GLN A 109 3.67 -5.49 7.11
CA GLN A 109 4.40 -5.93 8.30
C GLN A 109 5.39 -4.86 8.74
N MET A 110 5.98 -4.98 9.94
CA MET A 110 6.98 -4.02 10.41
C MET A 110 8.09 -4.68 11.24
N ASN A 111 9.18 -3.94 11.49
CA ASN A 111 10.21 -4.32 12.43
C ASN A 111 9.74 -4.13 13.89
N GLU A 112 10.63 -4.43 14.87
CA GLU A 112 10.32 -4.37 16.30
C GLU A 112 10.16 -2.95 16.86
N VAL A 113 10.57 -1.91 16.12
CA VAL A 113 10.58 -0.54 16.62
C VAL A 113 9.17 0.06 16.51
N GLN A 114 8.55 0.25 17.67
CA GLN A 114 7.18 0.79 17.80
C GLN A 114 7.19 1.98 18.74
N ASN A 115 6.56 3.07 18.33
CA ASN A 115 6.30 4.24 19.18
C ASN A 115 5.02 4.97 18.70
N SER A 116 4.50 5.88 19.54
CA SER A 116 3.24 6.56 19.24
C SER A 116 3.29 7.40 17.96
N LYS A 117 4.40 8.10 17.68
CA LYS A 117 4.54 8.89 16.45
C LYS A 117 4.42 8.05 15.18
N VAL A 118 4.96 6.81 15.20
CA VAL A 118 4.84 5.88 14.08
C VAL A 118 3.39 5.42 13.92
N LEU A 119 2.69 5.13 15.02
CA LEU A 119 1.27 4.76 14.95
C LEU A 119 0.42 5.93 14.43
N ASP A 120 0.71 7.16 14.87
CA ASP A 120 0.02 8.36 14.38
C ASP A 120 0.24 8.52 12.86
N ALA A 121 1.48 8.36 12.38
CA ALA A 121 1.80 8.42 10.95
C ALA A 121 1.10 7.31 10.15
N LEU A 122 1.07 6.07 10.66
CA LEU A 122 0.33 4.96 10.05
C LEU A 122 -1.18 5.20 10.03
N TYR A 123 -1.72 5.84 11.08
CA TYR A 123 -3.12 6.23 11.10
C TYR A 123 -3.42 7.34 10.08
N GLU A 124 -2.59 8.36 9.99
CA GLU A 124 -2.77 9.46 9.04
C GLU A 124 -2.68 8.99 7.59
N THR A 125 -1.75 8.10 7.28
CA THR A 125 -1.48 7.65 5.91
C THR A 125 -2.34 6.46 5.47
N LEU A 126 -2.47 5.44 6.34
CA LEU A 126 -3.11 4.17 6.01
C LEU A 126 -4.36 3.87 6.84
N ARG A 127 -4.75 4.78 7.75
CA ARG A 127 -5.88 4.62 8.68
C ARG A 127 -5.76 3.41 9.61
N LEU A 128 -4.53 2.94 9.87
CA LEU A 128 -4.28 1.87 10.82
C LEU A 128 -4.44 2.37 12.25
N LYS A 129 -5.16 1.61 13.06
CA LYS A 129 -5.39 1.89 14.49
C LYS A 129 -4.46 1.08 15.40
N GLU A 130 -3.80 0.09 14.83
CA GLU A 130 -2.87 -0.82 15.50
C GLU A 130 -1.62 -0.98 14.64
N PHE A 131 -0.53 -1.35 15.29
CA PHE A 131 0.69 -1.65 14.55
C PHE A 131 0.53 -2.87 13.66
N PRO A 132 1.14 -2.87 12.46
CA PRO A 132 1.25 -4.09 11.67
C PRO A 132 1.97 -5.20 12.43
N PRO A 133 1.74 -6.48 12.06
CA PRO A 133 2.48 -7.60 12.63
C PRO A 133 3.99 -7.42 12.49
N ILE A 134 4.73 -7.78 13.55
CA ILE A 134 6.19 -7.75 13.53
C ILE A 134 6.72 -8.90 12.68
N ASN A 135 7.69 -8.59 11.79
CA ASN A 135 8.45 -9.57 11.04
C ASN A 135 9.93 -9.17 11.00
N THR A 136 10.74 -9.84 11.79
CA THR A 136 12.20 -9.63 11.85
C THR A 136 12.93 -10.31 10.69
N GLU A 137 12.29 -11.21 9.97
CA GLU A 137 12.83 -11.99 8.86
C GLU A 137 12.28 -11.56 7.49
N ALA A 138 11.78 -10.32 7.37
CA ALA A 138 11.18 -9.81 6.13
C ALA A 138 12.12 -9.93 4.91
N HIS A 139 13.46 -9.93 5.14
CA HIS A 139 14.46 -10.10 4.08
C HIS A 139 14.46 -11.51 3.46
N LEU A 140 13.83 -12.50 4.10
CA LEU A 140 13.67 -13.86 3.59
C LEU A 140 12.39 -14.03 2.76
N SER A 141 11.51 -13.04 2.74
CA SER A 141 10.25 -13.08 2.00
C SER A 141 10.24 -12.07 0.85
N GLU A 142 9.29 -12.23 -0.08
CA GLU A 142 9.10 -11.24 -1.15
C GLU A 142 8.64 -9.91 -0.53
N THR A 143 9.44 -8.85 -0.71
CA THR A 143 9.11 -7.50 -0.29
C THR A 143 9.06 -6.59 -1.52
N TYR A 144 7.97 -5.85 -1.67
CA TYR A 144 7.74 -4.94 -2.80
C TYR A 144 8.06 -3.50 -2.47
N LEU A 145 7.82 -3.08 -1.24
CA LEU A 145 7.99 -1.69 -0.78
C LEU A 145 8.50 -1.66 0.66
N LEU A 146 9.39 -0.72 0.94
CA LEU A 146 9.85 -0.38 2.29
C LEU A 146 9.44 1.06 2.60
N CYS A 147 8.96 1.31 3.82
CA CYS A 147 8.76 2.66 4.35
C CYS A 147 9.53 2.81 5.66
N LEU A 148 10.48 3.74 5.69
CA LEU A 148 11.26 4.11 6.86
C LEU A 148 10.57 5.29 7.55
N PHE A 149 10.41 5.19 8.86
CA PHE A 149 9.88 6.25 9.73
C PHE A 149 11.03 6.83 10.55
N ALA A 150 11.42 8.05 10.23
CA ALA A 150 12.46 8.80 10.93
C ALA A 150 12.01 10.26 11.07
N ASP A 151 12.55 10.98 12.06
CA ASP A 151 12.31 12.42 12.19
C ASP A 151 12.98 13.18 11.03
N ASP A 152 12.40 14.31 10.58
CA ASP A 152 12.86 15.09 9.41
C ASP A 152 14.36 15.43 9.42
N LEU A 153 14.90 15.77 10.59
CA LEU A 153 16.33 16.07 10.76
C LEU A 153 17.25 14.84 10.58
N GLU A 154 16.70 13.65 10.61
CA GLU A 154 17.45 12.40 10.44
C GLU A 154 17.37 11.89 9.01
N ILE A 155 16.31 12.20 8.28
CA ILE A 155 16.15 11.84 6.86
C ILE A 155 17.25 12.47 6.00
N GLU A 156 17.70 13.69 6.32
CA GLU A 156 18.79 14.36 5.60
C GLU A 156 20.16 13.65 5.71
N LYS A 157 20.29 12.63 6.56
CA LYS A 157 21.54 11.85 6.73
C LYS A 157 21.62 10.65 5.77
N TYR A 158 20.59 10.44 4.95
CA TYR A 158 20.43 9.35 4.01
C TYR A 158 20.44 9.83 2.57
#